data_0c4633a41ae0c6ddcae9d91e4e9ef625
#
_entry.id   0c4633a41ae0c6ddcae9d91e4e9ef625
#
_cell.length_a   1.000
_cell.length_b   1.000
_cell.length_c   1.000
_cell.angle_alpha   90.00
_cell.angle_beta   90.00
_cell.angle_gamma   90.00
#
_symmetry.space_group_name_H-M   'P 1'
#
loop_
_entity.id
_entity.type
_entity.pdbx_description
1 polymer ?
#
loop_
_entity_poly.entity_id
_entity_poly.type
_entity_poly.pdbx_seq_one_letter_code
_entity_poly.pdbx_strand_id
1 'polypeptide(L)'
;MVQSIRLRAVLTLYTTADDIQCHRARLVLAAKGVSYERVLVDPGSPPDDLIDLNPYADTPTLIDRDLTLYDTAVVCEYLDERYPHPPLMPIDPQSRARLRVAAVRIENDWLPEVDTIQAGGKAADAARKRLRDELLSTLPVFNASKFFLNAEMSLIDCLVAPVIWRLPWLGVNLGREGKPIMDYGERLFHSPGFARSLTDQEKEMRQI
;
A
#
# COMPACT_ATOMS: atom_id res chain seq x y z
N MET A 1 32.17 -17.86 -4.99
CA MET A 1 32.78 -16.56 -4.64
C MET A 1 31.70 -15.80 -3.89
N VAL A 2 31.77 -15.69 -2.55
CA VAL A 2 30.78 -14.98 -1.76
C VAL A 2 31.00 -13.49 -2.00
N GLN A 3 30.17 -12.87 -2.82
CA GLN A 3 30.19 -11.41 -2.97
C GLN A 3 29.90 -10.79 -1.60
N SER A 4 30.82 -9.99 -1.12
CA SER A 4 30.69 -9.20 0.11
C SER A 4 29.42 -8.34 -0.01
N ILE A 5 28.37 -8.73 0.71
CA ILE A 5 27.18 -7.88 0.90
C ILE A 5 27.72 -6.59 1.53
N ARG A 6 27.82 -5.52 0.76
CA ARG A 6 28.11 -4.20 1.31
C ARG A 6 26.96 -3.84 2.24
N LEU A 7 27.21 -3.83 3.53
CA LEU A 7 26.28 -3.30 4.53
C LEU A 7 25.82 -1.92 4.08
N ARG A 8 24.60 -1.81 3.60
CA ARG A 8 24.01 -0.51 3.27
C ARG A 8 23.70 0.20 4.58
N ALA A 9 24.36 1.33 4.81
CA ALA A 9 24.13 2.14 6.02
C ALA A 9 22.75 2.82 6.03
N VAL A 10 22.08 2.88 4.88
CA VAL A 10 20.82 3.59 4.67
C VAL A 10 19.73 2.57 4.30
N LEU A 11 18.55 2.71 4.94
CA LEU A 11 17.36 1.97 4.58
C LEU A 11 17.03 2.22 3.10
N THR A 12 16.88 1.19 2.30
CA THR A 12 16.64 1.30 0.86
C THR A 12 15.36 0.56 0.49
N LEU A 13 14.49 1.19 -0.30
CA LEU A 13 13.27 0.58 -0.84
C LEU A 13 13.32 0.56 -2.37
N TYR A 14 13.35 -0.63 -2.94
CA TYR A 14 13.07 -0.86 -4.36
C TYR A 14 11.55 -0.85 -4.55
N THR A 15 11.07 -0.04 -5.47
CA THR A 15 9.65 0.26 -5.63
C THR A 15 9.34 0.64 -7.07
N THR A 16 8.18 0.24 -7.56
CA THR A 16 7.65 0.75 -8.83
C THR A 16 6.93 2.08 -8.61
N ALA A 17 6.62 2.76 -9.71
CA ALA A 17 6.07 4.10 -9.66
C ALA A 17 4.56 4.15 -9.37
N ASP A 18 3.81 3.09 -9.70
CA ASP A 18 2.33 3.10 -9.73
C ASP A 18 1.66 1.90 -9.05
N ASP A 19 2.44 0.92 -8.59
CA ASP A 19 1.91 -0.26 -7.91
C ASP A 19 1.35 0.05 -6.52
N ILE A 20 0.22 -0.57 -6.16
CA ILE A 20 -0.48 -0.36 -4.88
C ILE A 20 0.35 -0.85 -3.70
N GLN A 21 0.98 -2.01 -3.81
CA GLN A 21 1.76 -2.61 -2.73
C GLN A 21 3.04 -1.78 -2.46
N CYS A 22 3.64 -1.27 -3.54
CA CYS A 22 4.74 -0.31 -3.44
C CYS A 22 4.32 0.99 -2.76
N HIS A 23 3.14 1.53 -3.13
CA HIS A 23 2.59 2.73 -2.47
C HIS A 23 2.30 2.46 -0.98
N ARG A 24 1.75 1.28 -0.64
CA ARG A 24 1.53 0.87 0.75
C ARG A 24 2.81 0.93 1.58
N ALA A 25 3.91 0.35 1.10
CA ALA A 25 5.20 0.37 1.80
C ALA A 25 5.75 1.81 1.95
N ARG A 26 5.66 2.64 0.90
CA ARG A 26 6.05 4.05 0.96
C ARG A 26 5.19 4.85 1.93
N LEU A 27 3.89 4.55 2.01
CA LEU A 27 2.99 5.24 2.95
C LEU A 27 3.30 4.88 4.39
N VAL A 28 3.65 3.62 4.69
CA VAL A 28 4.12 3.23 6.03
C VAL A 28 5.39 3.99 6.40
N LEU A 29 6.40 4.04 5.53
CA LEU A 29 7.63 4.80 5.76
C LEU A 29 7.34 6.29 6.00
N ALA A 30 6.45 6.87 5.22
CA ALA A 30 6.05 8.27 5.36
C ALA A 30 5.28 8.53 6.66
N ALA A 31 4.39 7.61 7.08
CA ALA A 31 3.65 7.70 8.34
C ALA A 31 4.59 7.58 9.55
N LYS A 32 5.65 6.78 9.44
CA LYS A 32 6.73 6.65 10.45
C LYS A 32 7.71 7.83 10.44
N GLY A 33 7.67 8.70 9.43
CA GLY A 33 8.62 9.79 9.30
C GLY A 33 10.05 9.33 9.03
N VAL A 34 10.22 8.14 8.49
CA VAL A 34 11.52 7.50 8.24
C VAL A 34 12.08 7.99 6.91
N SER A 35 13.34 8.42 6.92
CA SER A 35 14.10 8.71 5.71
C SER A 35 14.69 7.43 5.14
N TYR A 36 14.60 7.26 3.83
CA TYR A 36 15.10 6.09 3.12
C TYR A 36 15.54 6.46 1.71
N GLU A 37 16.39 5.63 1.11
CA GLU A 37 16.73 5.70 -0.31
C GLU A 37 15.62 5.02 -1.11
N ARG A 38 15.03 5.73 -2.07
CA ARG A 38 14.03 5.19 -2.97
C ARG A 38 14.65 4.86 -4.32
N VAL A 39 14.64 3.58 -4.68
CA VAL A 39 15.09 3.09 -5.99
C VAL A 39 13.86 2.73 -6.82
N LEU A 40 13.60 3.52 -7.87
CA LEU A 40 12.52 3.22 -8.81
C LEU A 40 12.95 2.09 -9.74
N VAL A 41 12.11 1.07 -9.84
CA VAL A 41 12.33 -0.12 -10.66
C VAL A 41 11.36 -0.10 -11.85
N ASP A 42 11.90 -0.34 -13.03
CA ASP A 42 11.08 -0.73 -14.19
C ASP A 42 10.85 -2.25 -14.12
N PRO A 43 9.58 -2.72 -14.00
CA PRO A 43 9.28 -4.15 -13.95
C PRO A 43 9.77 -4.93 -15.18
N GLY A 44 9.89 -4.25 -16.34
CA GLY A 44 10.40 -4.85 -17.57
C GLY A 44 11.92 -5.00 -17.61
N SER A 45 12.65 -4.32 -16.68
CA SER A 45 14.12 -4.32 -16.62
C SER A 45 14.60 -4.11 -15.17
N PRO A 46 14.37 -5.09 -14.27
CA PRO A 46 14.84 -4.99 -12.90
C PRO A 46 16.38 -4.88 -12.85
N PRO A 47 16.94 -4.06 -11.96
CA PRO A 47 18.39 -3.92 -11.84
C PRO A 47 19.05 -5.18 -11.27
N ASP A 48 20.27 -5.47 -11.70
CA ASP A 48 21.02 -6.68 -11.32
C ASP A 48 21.15 -6.85 -9.81
N ASP A 49 21.34 -5.77 -9.08
CA ASP A 49 21.47 -5.80 -7.61
C ASP A 49 20.14 -6.18 -6.91
N LEU A 50 18.99 -5.87 -7.50
CA LEU A 50 17.70 -6.36 -7.00
C LEU A 50 17.56 -7.87 -7.24
N ILE A 51 17.97 -8.36 -8.41
CA ILE A 51 17.94 -9.81 -8.74
C ILE A 51 18.82 -10.61 -7.78
N ASP A 52 19.99 -10.06 -7.43
CA ASP A 52 20.91 -10.68 -6.47
C ASP A 52 20.36 -10.73 -5.03
N LEU A 53 19.55 -9.72 -4.64
CA LEU A 53 19.01 -9.56 -3.29
C LEU A 53 17.66 -10.27 -3.09
N ASN A 54 16.83 -10.31 -4.11
CA ASN A 54 15.51 -10.90 -4.08
C ASN A 54 15.35 -11.91 -5.24
N PRO A 55 15.20 -13.22 -4.95
CA PRO A 55 15.11 -14.25 -5.98
C PRO A 55 13.90 -14.12 -6.91
N TYR A 56 12.88 -13.34 -6.50
CA TYR A 56 11.70 -13.06 -7.33
C TYR A 56 11.87 -11.79 -8.17
N ALA A 57 12.88 -10.96 -7.87
CA ALA A 57 13.15 -9.66 -8.50
C ALA A 57 11.92 -8.72 -8.52
N ASP A 58 11.02 -8.87 -7.55
CA ASP A 58 9.78 -8.12 -7.43
C ASP A 58 9.90 -6.92 -6.48
N THR A 59 8.86 -6.11 -6.44
CA THR A 59 8.74 -4.93 -5.57
C THR A 59 7.41 -4.94 -4.82
N PRO A 60 7.36 -4.38 -3.59
CA PRO A 60 8.44 -3.67 -2.91
C PRO A 60 9.48 -4.63 -2.33
N THR A 61 10.77 -4.30 -2.45
CA THR A 61 11.85 -4.97 -1.74
C THR A 61 12.55 -3.97 -0.84
N LEU A 62 12.61 -4.26 0.46
CA LEU A 62 13.23 -3.44 1.49
C LEU A 62 14.57 -4.00 1.91
N ILE A 63 15.59 -3.14 1.97
CA ILE A 63 16.91 -3.47 2.50
C ILE A 63 17.18 -2.63 3.74
N ASP A 64 17.38 -3.30 4.89
CA ASP A 64 17.89 -2.67 6.11
C ASP A 64 19.18 -3.38 6.52
N ARG A 65 20.31 -2.79 6.23
CA ARG A 65 21.67 -3.33 6.44
C ARG A 65 21.86 -4.65 5.66
N ASP A 66 21.90 -5.77 6.36
CA ASP A 66 22.05 -7.14 5.84
C ASP A 66 20.70 -7.89 5.69
N LEU A 67 19.59 -7.25 6.15
CA LEU A 67 18.25 -7.82 6.02
C LEU A 67 17.62 -7.40 4.69
N THR A 68 17.11 -8.39 3.95
CA THR A 68 16.29 -8.20 2.75
C THR A 68 14.89 -8.74 2.99
N LEU A 69 13.87 -7.92 2.73
CA LEU A 69 12.45 -8.28 2.84
C LEU A 69 11.72 -7.94 1.54
N TYR A 70 10.88 -8.84 1.05
CA TYR A 70 10.19 -8.71 -0.25
C TYR A 70 8.70 -9.09 -0.24
N ASP A 71 8.11 -9.45 0.91
CA ASP A 71 6.66 -9.52 1.07
C ASP A 71 6.14 -8.22 1.66
N THR A 72 5.12 -7.61 1.04
CA THR A 72 4.64 -6.27 1.45
C THR A 72 4.09 -6.25 2.87
N ALA A 73 3.36 -7.30 3.27
CA ALA A 73 2.81 -7.37 4.63
C ALA A 73 3.93 -7.47 5.66
N VAL A 74 4.94 -8.30 5.37
CA VAL A 74 6.14 -8.46 6.20
C VAL A 74 6.94 -7.16 6.25
N VAL A 75 7.16 -6.50 5.12
CA VAL A 75 7.84 -5.18 5.06
C VAL A 75 7.10 -4.17 5.94
N CYS A 76 5.79 -4.07 5.82
CA CYS A 76 5.00 -3.09 6.58
C CYS A 76 5.00 -3.39 8.10
N GLU A 77 4.85 -4.65 8.50
CA GLU A 77 4.92 -5.03 9.91
C GLU A 77 6.33 -4.84 10.49
N TYR A 78 7.37 -5.21 9.74
CA TYR A 78 8.75 -4.95 10.13
C TYR A 78 9.01 -3.46 10.38
N LEU A 79 8.55 -2.59 9.47
CA LEU A 79 8.69 -1.14 9.63
C LEU A 79 7.95 -0.61 10.84
N ASP A 80 6.77 -1.15 11.16
CA ASP A 80 6.02 -0.77 12.35
C ASP A 80 6.75 -1.18 13.64
N GLU A 81 7.31 -2.38 13.69
CA GLU A 81 8.07 -2.90 14.84
C GLU A 81 9.45 -2.22 14.96
N ARG A 82 10.13 -1.97 13.85
CA ARG A 82 11.45 -1.32 13.81
C ARG A 82 11.40 0.14 14.23
N TYR A 83 10.30 0.82 13.89
CA TYR A 83 10.03 2.23 14.21
C TYR A 83 8.70 2.32 14.98
N PRO A 84 8.70 2.08 16.31
CA PRO A 84 7.47 1.87 17.08
C PRO A 84 6.58 3.12 17.21
N HIS A 85 7.06 4.30 16.83
CA HIS A 85 6.29 5.54 16.96
C HIS A 85 6.16 6.30 15.63
N PRO A 86 4.92 6.75 15.29
CA PRO A 86 3.64 6.36 15.87
C PRO A 86 3.32 4.88 15.61
N PRO A 87 2.64 4.16 16.53
CA PRO A 87 2.26 2.78 16.31
C PRO A 87 1.20 2.69 15.20
N LEU A 88 1.36 1.74 14.28
CA LEU A 88 0.38 1.46 13.22
C LEU A 88 -0.32 0.11 13.41
N MET A 89 0.03 -0.62 14.49
CA MET A 89 -0.69 -1.82 14.92
C MET A 89 -1.18 -1.65 16.36
N PRO A 90 -2.40 -2.11 16.66
CA PRO A 90 -2.91 -2.15 18.03
C PRO A 90 -2.01 -2.99 18.95
N ILE A 91 -2.05 -2.69 20.25
CA ILE A 91 -1.25 -3.42 21.24
C ILE A 91 -1.86 -4.81 21.51
N ASP A 92 -3.20 -4.88 21.58
CA ASP A 92 -3.85 -6.13 21.95
C ASP A 92 -3.87 -7.16 20.81
N PRO A 93 -3.63 -8.46 21.11
CA PRO A 93 -3.52 -9.49 20.08
C PRO A 93 -4.81 -9.70 19.28
N GLN A 94 -5.98 -9.51 19.89
CA GLN A 94 -7.27 -9.72 19.22
C GLN A 94 -7.52 -8.65 18.14
N SER A 95 -7.26 -7.39 18.44
CA SER A 95 -7.36 -6.30 17.46
C SER A 95 -6.32 -6.46 16.35
N ARG A 96 -5.09 -6.86 16.68
CA ARG A 96 -4.05 -7.19 15.67
C ARG A 96 -4.53 -8.28 14.71
N ALA A 97 -5.10 -9.36 15.26
CA ALA A 97 -5.61 -10.46 14.44
C ALA A 97 -6.77 -10.01 13.52
N ARG A 98 -7.69 -9.18 14.04
CA ARG A 98 -8.79 -8.63 13.23
C ARG A 98 -8.28 -7.78 12.05
N LEU A 99 -7.28 -6.91 12.29
CA LEU A 99 -6.69 -6.10 11.22
C LEU A 99 -6.00 -6.96 10.16
N ARG A 100 -5.26 -8.02 10.56
CA ARG A 100 -4.63 -8.95 9.61
C ARG A 100 -5.67 -9.69 8.77
N VAL A 101 -6.74 -10.19 9.39
CA VAL A 101 -7.84 -10.84 8.64
C VAL A 101 -8.48 -9.89 7.64
N ALA A 102 -8.71 -8.63 8.03
CA ALA A 102 -9.26 -7.63 7.13
C ALA A 102 -8.28 -7.30 5.99
N ALA A 103 -6.98 -7.21 6.26
CA ALA A 103 -5.96 -7.00 5.24
C ALA A 103 -5.95 -8.15 4.22
N VAL A 104 -5.96 -9.41 4.68
CA VAL A 104 -6.03 -10.60 3.80
C VAL A 104 -7.28 -10.56 2.92
N ARG A 105 -8.43 -10.13 3.45
CA ARG A 105 -9.65 -9.98 2.63
C ARG A 105 -9.49 -8.91 1.56
N ILE A 106 -8.95 -7.75 1.89
CA ILE A 106 -8.70 -6.68 0.92
C ILE A 106 -7.74 -7.15 -0.17
N GLU A 107 -6.67 -7.83 0.20
CA GLU A 107 -5.69 -8.37 -0.72
C GLU A 107 -6.29 -9.43 -1.67
N ASN A 108 -7.21 -10.26 -1.18
CA ASN A 108 -7.84 -11.29 -1.98
C ASN A 108 -9.04 -10.81 -2.80
N ASP A 109 -9.79 -9.84 -2.28
CA ASP A 109 -11.08 -9.45 -2.87
C ASP A 109 -10.98 -8.16 -3.69
N TRP A 110 -10.10 -7.19 -3.31
CA TRP A 110 -10.02 -5.90 -4.01
C TRP A 110 -8.84 -5.82 -4.98
N LEU A 111 -7.65 -6.28 -4.59
CA LEU A 111 -6.44 -6.10 -5.42
C LEU A 111 -6.52 -6.86 -6.75
N PRO A 112 -7.03 -8.11 -6.83
CA PRO A 112 -7.18 -8.80 -8.10
C PRO A 112 -8.13 -8.08 -9.07
N GLU A 113 -9.13 -7.38 -8.54
CA GLU A 113 -10.02 -6.57 -9.38
C GLU A 113 -9.30 -5.32 -9.90
N VAL A 114 -8.47 -4.69 -9.07
CA VAL A 114 -7.62 -3.58 -9.53
C VAL A 114 -6.69 -4.04 -10.66
N ASP A 115 -6.00 -5.16 -10.48
CA ASP A 115 -5.09 -5.72 -11.50
C ASP A 115 -5.85 -6.03 -12.80
N THR A 116 -7.05 -6.59 -12.69
CA THR A 116 -7.91 -6.88 -13.85
C THR A 116 -8.34 -5.61 -14.57
N ILE A 117 -8.65 -4.54 -13.83
CA ILE A 117 -9.01 -3.24 -14.42
C ILE A 117 -7.79 -2.63 -15.14
N GLN A 118 -6.62 -2.68 -14.54
CA GLN A 118 -5.38 -2.15 -15.11
C GLN A 118 -4.95 -2.92 -16.37
N ALA A 119 -5.12 -4.24 -16.37
CA ALA A 119 -4.86 -5.07 -17.56
C ALA A 119 -5.82 -4.75 -18.71
N GLY A 120 -6.97 -4.14 -18.43
CA GLY A 120 -7.93 -3.70 -19.45
C GLY A 120 -8.71 -4.84 -20.10
N GLY A 121 -9.19 -4.58 -21.31
CA GLY A 121 -9.92 -5.56 -22.10
C GLY A 121 -11.36 -5.83 -21.60
N LYS A 122 -11.96 -6.93 -22.06
CA LYS A 122 -13.37 -7.25 -21.83
C LYS A 122 -13.72 -7.51 -20.35
N ALA A 123 -12.73 -7.90 -19.53
CA ALA A 123 -12.94 -8.21 -18.12
C ALA A 123 -12.98 -6.96 -17.22
N ALA A 124 -12.39 -5.84 -17.68
CA ALA A 124 -12.22 -4.63 -16.88
C ALA A 124 -13.54 -4.02 -16.39
N ASP A 125 -14.59 -4.00 -17.22
CA ASP A 125 -15.89 -3.42 -16.82
C ASP A 125 -16.57 -4.28 -15.73
N ALA A 126 -16.49 -5.60 -15.84
CA ALA A 126 -17.00 -6.49 -14.82
C ALA A 126 -16.20 -6.36 -13.51
N ALA A 127 -14.88 -6.19 -13.60
CA ALA A 127 -14.00 -5.97 -12.45
C ALA A 127 -14.30 -4.61 -11.76
N ARG A 128 -14.52 -3.52 -12.52
CA ARG A 128 -14.96 -2.22 -11.95
C ARG A 128 -16.26 -2.36 -11.14
N LYS A 129 -17.21 -3.13 -11.67
CA LYS A 129 -18.48 -3.39 -10.97
C LYS A 129 -18.23 -4.17 -9.68
N ARG A 130 -17.46 -5.28 -9.72
CA ARG A 130 -17.17 -6.08 -8.54
C ARG A 130 -16.44 -5.26 -7.47
N LEU A 131 -15.38 -4.53 -7.85
CA LEU A 131 -14.65 -3.67 -6.91
C LEU A 131 -15.55 -2.61 -6.28
N ARG A 132 -16.45 -1.99 -7.07
CA ARG A 132 -17.44 -1.05 -6.56
C ARG A 132 -18.37 -1.72 -5.54
N ASP A 133 -18.93 -2.89 -5.88
CA ASP A 133 -19.88 -3.59 -5.03
C ASP A 133 -19.21 -4.07 -3.73
N GLU A 134 -17.97 -4.56 -3.77
CA GLU A 134 -17.15 -4.91 -2.62
C GLU A 134 -16.90 -3.70 -1.71
N LEU A 135 -16.45 -2.56 -2.27
CA LEU A 135 -16.25 -1.34 -1.51
C LEU A 135 -17.53 -0.86 -0.84
N LEU A 136 -18.66 -0.85 -1.54
CA LEU A 136 -19.95 -0.46 -0.97
C LEU A 136 -20.42 -1.43 0.13
N SER A 137 -20.09 -2.72 0.03
CA SER A 137 -20.41 -3.70 1.07
C SER A 137 -19.72 -3.38 2.41
N THR A 138 -18.60 -2.67 2.36
CA THR A 138 -17.81 -2.27 3.54
C THR A 138 -18.22 -0.94 4.15
N LEU A 139 -19.25 -0.26 3.63
CA LEU A 139 -19.76 1.02 4.17
C LEU A 139 -19.95 1.04 5.69
N PRO A 140 -20.49 -0.03 6.34
CA PRO A 140 -20.62 -0.04 7.80
C PRO A 140 -19.29 0.17 8.53
N VAL A 141 -18.18 -0.31 7.97
CA VAL A 141 -16.84 -0.15 8.57
C VAL A 141 -16.40 1.32 8.50
N PHE A 142 -16.59 1.97 7.35
CA PHE A 142 -16.23 3.39 7.17
C PHE A 142 -17.08 4.34 8.00
N ASN A 143 -18.30 3.95 8.34
CA ASN A 143 -19.20 4.72 9.20
C ASN A 143 -18.95 4.50 10.70
N ALA A 144 -18.32 3.38 11.08
CA ALA A 144 -18.16 3.00 12.48
C ALA A 144 -17.02 3.75 13.19
N SER A 145 -15.97 4.16 12.46
CA SER A 145 -14.77 4.74 13.05
C SER A 145 -14.12 5.77 12.11
N LYS A 146 -13.23 6.59 12.70
CA LYS A 146 -12.47 7.60 11.95
C LYS A 146 -11.51 6.97 10.92
N PHE A 147 -10.91 5.84 11.28
CA PHE A 147 -10.02 5.04 10.43
C PHE A 147 -10.61 3.65 10.23
N PHE A 148 -10.04 2.86 9.34
CA PHE A 148 -10.58 1.55 9.00
C PHE A 148 -10.46 0.58 10.19
N LEU A 149 -11.60 0.16 10.76
CA LEU A 149 -11.71 -0.71 11.94
C LEU A 149 -11.04 -0.17 13.22
N ASN A 150 -10.59 1.08 13.25
CA ASN A 150 -9.85 1.63 14.39
C ASN A 150 -10.13 3.13 14.61
N ALA A 151 -9.86 3.61 15.82
CA ALA A 151 -9.94 5.04 16.15
C ALA A 151 -8.74 5.83 15.63
N GLU A 152 -7.60 5.18 15.44
CA GLU A 152 -6.35 5.75 14.95
C GLU A 152 -5.88 5.07 13.68
N MET A 153 -5.05 5.78 12.88
CA MET A 153 -4.47 5.25 11.65
C MET A 153 -3.64 3.99 11.95
N SER A 154 -3.78 2.99 11.09
CA SER A 154 -3.11 1.70 11.23
C SER A 154 -2.56 1.19 9.89
N LEU A 155 -1.88 0.04 9.90
CA LEU A 155 -1.33 -0.59 8.69
C LEU A 155 -2.41 -0.89 7.64
N ILE A 156 -3.66 -1.15 8.07
CA ILE A 156 -4.74 -1.40 7.12
C ILE A 156 -5.15 -0.12 6.39
N ASP A 157 -5.06 1.05 7.02
CA ASP A 157 -5.29 2.32 6.34
C ASP A 157 -4.22 2.57 5.27
N CYS A 158 -3.00 2.12 5.50
CA CYS A 158 -1.93 2.18 4.51
C CYS A 158 -2.18 1.26 3.29
N LEU A 159 -3.01 0.21 3.44
CA LEU A 159 -3.45 -0.64 2.34
C LEU A 159 -4.68 -0.06 1.63
N VAL A 160 -5.66 0.42 2.39
CA VAL A 160 -6.95 0.92 1.87
C VAL A 160 -6.80 2.25 1.13
N ALA A 161 -6.01 3.18 1.66
CA ALA A 161 -5.85 4.52 1.08
C ALA A 161 -5.30 4.50 -0.35
N PRO A 162 -4.27 3.71 -0.71
CA PRO A 162 -3.81 3.58 -2.09
C PRO A 162 -4.87 3.07 -3.08
N VAL A 163 -5.76 2.19 -2.64
CA VAL A 163 -6.89 1.71 -3.47
C VAL A 163 -7.87 2.84 -3.72
N ILE A 164 -8.32 3.53 -2.65
CA ILE A 164 -9.28 4.64 -2.77
C ILE A 164 -8.69 5.80 -3.59
N TRP A 165 -7.38 6.05 -3.47
CA TRP A 165 -6.68 7.05 -4.27
C TRP A 165 -6.86 6.81 -5.76
N ARG A 166 -6.80 5.56 -6.19
CA ARG A 166 -6.83 5.15 -7.60
C ARG A 166 -8.23 5.03 -8.19
N LEU A 167 -9.30 5.05 -7.40
CA LEU A 167 -10.66 4.82 -7.90
C LEU A 167 -11.07 5.71 -9.10
N PRO A 168 -10.80 7.03 -9.10
CA PRO A 168 -11.12 7.87 -10.26
C PRO A 168 -10.35 7.46 -11.51
N TRP A 169 -9.06 7.17 -11.37
CA TRP A 169 -8.18 6.74 -12.46
C TRP A 169 -8.59 5.35 -13.01
N LEU A 170 -9.03 4.44 -12.14
CA LEU A 170 -9.56 3.13 -12.52
C LEU A 170 -10.95 3.22 -13.16
N GLY A 171 -11.59 4.40 -13.17
CA GLY A 171 -12.96 4.57 -13.66
C GLY A 171 -14.02 3.94 -12.73
N VAL A 172 -13.71 3.74 -11.44
CA VAL A 172 -14.65 3.22 -10.44
C VAL A 172 -15.36 4.37 -9.75
N ASN A 173 -16.65 4.51 -10.01
CA ASN A 173 -17.49 5.54 -9.41
C ASN A 173 -18.41 4.93 -8.35
N LEU A 174 -18.24 5.34 -7.10
CA LEU A 174 -19.04 4.84 -5.97
C LEU A 174 -20.40 5.53 -5.84
N GLY A 175 -20.65 6.60 -6.60
CA GLY A 175 -21.90 7.36 -6.52
C GLY A 175 -22.08 8.06 -5.15
N ARG A 176 -23.32 8.47 -4.89
CA ARG A 176 -23.65 9.15 -3.61
C ARG A 176 -23.52 8.24 -2.40
N GLU A 177 -23.77 6.96 -2.57
CA GLU A 177 -23.67 5.95 -1.51
C GLU A 177 -22.24 5.81 -0.98
N GLY A 178 -21.25 5.92 -1.86
CA GLY A 178 -19.83 5.82 -1.51
C GLY A 178 -19.24 7.06 -0.84
N LYS A 179 -20.04 8.10 -0.56
CA LYS A 179 -19.55 9.32 0.09
C LYS A 179 -18.74 9.06 1.37
N PRO A 180 -19.14 8.17 2.30
CA PRO A 180 -18.34 7.89 3.50
C PRO A 180 -16.95 7.34 3.18
N ILE A 181 -16.81 6.51 2.13
CA ILE A 181 -15.53 5.96 1.68
C ILE A 181 -14.64 7.08 1.12
N MET A 182 -15.22 7.96 0.31
CA MET A 182 -14.48 9.10 -0.26
C MET A 182 -14.07 10.11 0.81
N ASP A 183 -14.96 10.43 1.75
CA ASP A 183 -14.65 11.31 2.88
C ASP A 183 -13.54 10.73 3.78
N TYR A 184 -13.52 9.41 3.97
CA TYR A 184 -12.41 8.72 4.63
C TYR A 184 -11.10 8.87 3.85
N GLY A 185 -11.15 8.62 2.53
CA GLY A 185 -9.99 8.80 1.66
C GLY A 185 -9.42 10.21 1.74
N GLU A 186 -10.26 11.22 1.60
CA GLU A 186 -9.84 12.64 1.67
C GLU A 186 -9.15 12.98 2.99
N ARG A 187 -9.60 12.43 4.14
CA ARG A 187 -8.90 12.63 5.42
C ARG A 187 -7.47 12.09 5.41
N LEU A 188 -7.24 10.94 4.77
CA LEU A 188 -5.90 10.35 4.65
C LEU A 188 -5.04 11.10 3.63
N PHE A 189 -5.61 11.48 2.50
CA PHE A 189 -4.89 12.16 1.42
C PHE A 189 -4.32 13.52 1.86
N HIS A 190 -5.01 14.21 2.76
CA HIS A 190 -4.54 15.48 3.34
C HIS A 190 -3.51 15.29 4.46
N SER A 191 -3.18 14.05 4.84
CA SER A 191 -2.11 13.82 5.81
C SER A 191 -0.73 14.11 5.19
N PRO A 192 0.19 14.73 5.94
CA PRO A 192 1.54 15.01 5.42
C PRO A 192 2.30 13.75 4.99
N GLY A 193 2.01 12.60 5.59
CA GLY A 193 2.57 11.32 5.24
C GLY A 193 2.11 10.86 3.86
N PHE A 194 0.84 11.00 3.54
CA PHE A 194 0.29 10.56 2.27
C PHE A 194 0.93 11.29 1.07
N ALA A 195 0.99 12.61 1.13
CA ALA A 195 1.59 13.41 0.05
C ALA A 195 3.07 13.03 -0.21
N ARG A 196 3.83 12.72 0.84
CA ARG A 196 5.24 12.27 0.73
C ARG A 196 5.39 10.84 0.17
N SER A 197 4.36 10.01 0.29
CA SER A 197 4.38 8.63 -0.20
C SER A 197 4.16 8.53 -1.71
N LEU A 198 3.55 9.54 -2.32
CA LEU A 198 3.21 9.57 -3.73
C LEU A 198 4.44 9.68 -4.63
N THR A 199 4.41 8.98 -5.74
CA THR A 199 5.25 9.23 -6.91
C THR A 199 4.62 10.31 -7.79
N ASP A 200 5.35 10.80 -8.79
CA ASP A 200 4.78 11.76 -9.73
C ASP A 200 3.68 11.12 -10.60
N GLN A 201 3.85 9.87 -11.02
CA GLN A 201 2.80 9.10 -11.70
C GLN A 201 1.52 8.97 -10.87
N GLU A 202 1.65 8.71 -9.56
CA GLU A 202 0.49 8.60 -8.67
C GLU A 202 -0.22 9.94 -8.44
N LYS A 203 0.51 11.05 -8.45
CA LYS A 203 -0.08 12.40 -8.42
C LYS A 203 -0.90 12.67 -9.69
N GLU A 204 -0.40 12.28 -10.87
CA GLU A 204 -1.08 12.45 -12.15
C GLU A 204 -2.42 11.69 -12.20
N MET A 205 -2.59 10.58 -11.46
CA MET A 205 -3.87 9.85 -11.37
C MET A 205 -5.03 10.71 -10.87
N ARG A 206 -4.75 11.81 -10.17
CA ARG A 206 -5.75 12.77 -9.67
C ARG A 206 -5.51 14.19 -10.15
N GLN A 207 -4.61 14.42 -11.11
CA GLN A 207 -4.26 15.72 -11.67
C GLN A 207 -3.84 16.75 -10.59
N ILE A 208 -2.99 16.32 -9.65
CA ILE A 208 -2.47 17.15 -8.55
C ILE A 208 -1.04 17.59 -8.90
#